data_aed61c2362e5eaba9d56fc0c5e111e1b
#
_entry.id   aed61c2362e5eaba9d56fc0c5e111e1b
#
_cell.length_a   1.000
_cell.length_b   1.000
_cell.length_c   1.000
_cell.angle_alpha   90.00
_cell.angle_beta   90.00
_cell.angle_gamma   90.00
#
_symmetry.space_group_name_H-M   'P 1'
#
loop_
_entity.id
_entity.type
_entity.pdbx_description
1 polymer ?
#
loop_
_entity_poly.entity_id
_entity_poly.type
_entity_poly.pdbx_seq_one_letter_code
_entity_poly.pdbx_strand_id
1 'polypeptide(L)'
;QHPCLIGSPIHIKRLLMNIVSNAVKYNKENGKVILSCHEVRFTEDTAWIEFTCSDTGIGMSKEFQEHLFEPFTQESHDARSTYNGTGLGMAIVKNLLDKMGGTIDFSSEKDVGTTYRITIPFCIDHNAASSSEAETSDEEISLSGYHILLAEDNLLNLEIAEFILTDAGAVVTKACNGEEALHLFMESSPCEYDIILMDIMMPVMDGYQTTRAIRSLD
;
A
#
# COMPACT_ATOMS: atom_id res chain seq x y z
N GLN A 1 -13.49 5.36 -20.69
CA GLN A 1 -12.39 5.29 -19.72
C GLN A 1 -11.07 5.39 -20.45
N HIS A 2 -10.12 6.18 -19.93
CA HIS A 2 -8.81 6.36 -20.51
C HIS A 2 -7.86 5.31 -19.89
N PRO A 3 -7.22 4.44 -20.70
CA PRO A 3 -6.42 3.33 -20.20
C PRO A 3 -5.10 3.78 -19.57
N CYS A 4 -4.56 4.92 -20.05
CA CYS A 4 -3.24 5.40 -19.63
C CYS A 4 -3.32 6.83 -19.09
N LEU A 5 -2.90 7.00 -17.84
CA LEU A 5 -2.90 8.26 -17.11
C LEU A 5 -1.50 8.54 -16.53
N ILE A 6 -1.10 9.81 -16.56
CA ILE A 6 0.18 10.24 -16.01
C ILE A 6 -0.03 10.68 -14.55
N GLY A 7 0.68 10.04 -13.62
CA GLY A 7 0.59 10.34 -12.20
C GLY A 7 1.76 9.77 -11.40
N SER A 8 1.76 10.02 -10.09
CA SER A 8 2.75 9.45 -9.17
C SER A 8 2.18 8.24 -8.44
N PRO A 9 2.59 7.00 -8.77
CA PRO A 9 2.11 5.79 -8.10
C PRO A 9 2.38 5.81 -6.59
N ILE A 10 3.53 6.36 -6.18
CA ILE A 10 3.94 6.46 -4.76
C ILE A 10 2.98 7.34 -3.98
N HIS A 11 2.58 8.50 -4.53
CA HIS A 11 1.65 9.41 -3.85
C HIS A 11 0.25 8.79 -3.76
N ILE A 12 -0.23 8.16 -4.84
CA ILE A 12 -1.53 7.48 -4.87
C ILE A 12 -1.54 6.33 -3.86
N LYS A 13 -0.50 5.47 -3.87
CA LYS A 13 -0.36 4.37 -2.92
C LYS A 13 -0.39 4.88 -1.48
N ARG A 14 0.40 5.91 -1.15
CA ARG A 14 0.47 6.48 0.20
C ARG A 14 -0.88 7.08 0.64
N LEU A 15 -1.58 7.75 -0.26
CA LEU A 15 -2.91 8.31 -0.01
C LEU A 15 -3.91 7.19 0.29
N LEU A 16 -4.02 6.20 -0.59
CA LEU A 16 -4.96 5.09 -0.44
C LEU A 16 -4.65 4.26 0.80
N MET A 17 -3.37 3.98 1.09
CA MET A 17 -2.96 3.26 2.29
C MET A 17 -3.38 3.95 3.59
N ASN A 18 -3.29 5.29 3.67
CA ASN A 18 -3.78 6.02 4.84
C ASN A 18 -5.30 5.88 5.02
N ILE A 19 -6.07 5.93 3.93
CA ILE A 19 -7.53 5.81 3.97
C ILE A 19 -7.94 4.37 4.32
N VAL A 20 -7.38 3.38 3.60
CA VAL A 20 -7.75 1.97 3.79
C VAL A 20 -7.31 1.47 5.16
N SER A 21 -6.11 1.82 5.62
CA SER A 21 -5.64 1.44 6.96
C SER A 21 -6.53 2.01 8.06
N ASN A 22 -7.03 3.24 7.91
CA ASN A 22 -8.02 3.80 8.84
C ASN A 22 -9.35 3.04 8.78
N ALA A 23 -9.85 2.72 7.58
CA ALA A 23 -11.08 1.97 7.40
C ALA A 23 -11.02 0.56 8.01
N VAL A 24 -9.85 -0.09 7.99
CA VAL A 24 -9.62 -1.38 8.63
C VAL A 24 -9.45 -1.21 10.14
N LYS A 25 -8.59 -0.28 10.56
CA LYS A 25 -8.22 -0.06 11.97
C LYS A 25 -9.42 0.32 12.85
N TYR A 26 -10.30 1.17 12.33
CA TYR A 26 -11.47 1.66 13.05
C TYR A 26 -12.76 0.92 12.68
N ASN A 27 -12.64 -0.26 12.06
CA ASN A 27 -13.79 -1.08 11.76
C ASN A 27 -14.26 -1.89 12.98
N LYS A 28 -15.47 -2.41 12.89
CA LYS A 28 -16.04 -3.36 13.84
C LYS A 28 -15.59 -4.77 13.50
N GLU A 29 -15.64 -5.66 14.47
CA GLU A 29 -15.47 -7.09 14.23
C GLU A 29 -16.48 -7.58 13.20
N ASN A 30 -16.02 -8.31 12.17
CA ASN A 30 -16.81 -8.73 11.00
C ASN A 30 -17.36 -7.56 10.15
N GLY A 31 -16.81 -6.35 10.29
CA GLY A 31 -17.16 -5.21 9.45
C GLY A 31 -16.67 -5.37 8.01
N LYS A 32 -17.14 -4.48 7.15
CA LYS A 32 -16.78 -4.47 5.71
C LYS A 32 -16.04 -3.19 5.36
N VAL A 33 -15.12 -3.31 4.42
CA VAL A 33 -14.50 -2.17 3.71
C VAL A 33 -14.72 -2.38 2.23
N ILE A 34 -15.26 -1.38 1.56
CA ILE A 34 -15.52 -1.39 0.13
C ILE A 34 -14.69 -0.28 -0.49
N LEU A 35 -13.84 -0.65 -1.43
CA LEU A 35 -13.07 0.29 -2.23
C LEU A 35 -13.56 0.23 -3.68
N SER A 36 -13.82 1.40 -4.28
CA SER A 36 -14.17 1.51 -5.68
C SER A 36 -13.40 2.65 -6.35
N CYS A 37 -13.24 2.55 -7.66
CA CYS A 37 -12.50 3.52 -8.47
C CYS A 37 -13.19 3.66 -9.81
N HIS A 38 -13.50 4.92 -10.23
CA HIS A 38 -14.05 5.19 -11.55
C HIS A 38 -13.66 6.57 -12.07
N GLU A 39 -13.61 6.69 -13.37
CA GLU A 39 -13.52 7.97 -14.05
C GLU A 39 -14.89 8.66 -13.99
N VAL A 40 -14.94 9.85 -13.40
CA VAL A 40 -16.18 10.63 -13.20
C VAL A 40 -16.38 11.70 -14.23
N ARG A 41 -15.32 12.21 -14.83
CA ARG A 41 -15.35 13.18 -15.94
C ARG A 41 -13.99 13.21 -16.64
N PHE A 42 -13.97 13.77 -17.84
CA PHE A 42 -12.73 14.03 -18.58
C PHE A 42 -12.86 15.25 -19.47
N THR A 43 -11.70 15.79 -19.86
CA THR A 43 -11.51 16.75 -20.95
C THR A 43 -10.57 16.13 -21.98
N GLU A 44 -10.13 16.90 -22.97
CA GLU A 44 -9.16 16.42 -23.97
C GLU A 44 -7.85 15.91 -23.31
N ASP A 45 -7.32 16.63 -22.29
CA ASP A 45 -6.02 16.32 -21.69
C ASP A 45 -6.09 15.81 -20.25
N THR A 46 -7.24 15.81 -19.60
CA THR A 46 -7.38 15.48 -18.17
C THR A 46 -8.56 14.59 -17.89
N ALA A 47 -8.32 13.51 -17.16
CA ALA A 47 -9.36 12.65 -16.59
C ALA A 47 -9.40 12.79 -15.07
N TRP A 48 -10.60 12.87 -14.50
CA TRP A 48 -10.80 12.89 -13.04
C TRP A 48 -11.22 11.51 -12.58
N ILE A 49 -10.40 10.94 -11.73
CA ILE A 49 -10.64 9.63 -11.13
C ILE A 49 -11.16 9.81 -9.72
N GLU A 50 -12.29 9.19 -9.43
CA GLU A 50 -12.87 9.14 -8.09
C GLU A 50 -12.56 7.79 -7.44
N PHE A 51 -11.94 7.85 -6.26
CA PHE A 51 -11.75 6.72 -5.36
C PHE A 51 -12.75 6.86 -4.22
N THR A 52 -13.54 5.84 -3.97
CA THR A 52 -14.45 5.78 -2.83
C THR A 52 -14.05 4.65 -1.91
N CYS A 53 -13.85 4.96 -0.63
CA CYS A 53 -13.61 3.97 0.42
C CYS A 53 -14.72 4.09 1.47
N SER A 54 -15.49 3.04 1.64
CA SER A 54 -16.59 2.98 2.61
C SER A 54 -16.36 1.85 3.60
N ASP A 55 -16.49 2.14 4.89
CA ASP A 55 -16.41 1.17 5.97
C ASP A 55 -17.69 1.15 6.80
N THR A 56 -17.87 0.05 7.54
CA THR A 56 -18.97 -0.14 8.49
C THR A 56 -18.50 0.01 9.95
N GLY A 57 -17.46 0.79 10.15
CA GLY A 57 -16.76 0.95 11.42
C GLY A 57 -17.50 1.73 12.47
N ILE A 58 -16.73 2.26 13.43
CA ILE A 58 -17.28 3.03 14.57
C ILE A 58 -17.76 4.42 14.16
N GLY A 59 -17.39 4.90 12.94
CA GLY A 59 -17.67 6.26 12.52
C GLY A 59 -16.96 7.31 13.38
N MET A 60 -17.35 8.58 13.21
CA MET A 60 -16.74 9.74 13.88
C MET A 60 -17.79 10.65 14.49
N SER A 61 -17.48 11.25 15.66
CA SER A 61 -18.30 12.31 16.26
C SER A 61 -18.28 13.58 15.39
N LYS A 62 -19.30 14.42 15.49
CA LYS A 62 -19.36 15.69 14.74
C LYS A 62 -18.22 16.63 15.10
N GLU A 63 -17.85 16.66 16.38
CA GLU A 63 -16.74 17.48 16.88
C GLU A 63 -15.40 17.04 16.26
N PHE A 64 -15.15 15.71 16.17
CA PHE A 64 -13.93 15.19 15.56
C PHE A 64 -13.89 15.43 14.04
N GLN A 65 -15.04 15.37 13.36
CA GLN A 65 -15.13 15.62 11.92
C GLN A 65 -14.64 17.02 11.53
N GLU A 66 -14.84 18.03 12.39
CA GLU A 66 -14.40 19.42 12.15
C GLU A 66 -12.86 19.54 12.14
N HIS A 67 -12.16 18.63 12.84
CA HIS A 67 -10.70 18.63 13.00
C HIS A 67 -10.00 17.45 12.31
N LEU A 68 -10.71 16.67 11.50
CA LEU A 68 -10.23 15.42 10.92
C LEU A 68 -8.89 15.56 10.17
N PHE A 69 -8.68 16.68 9.51
CA PHE A 69 -7.47 16.92 8.69
C PHE A 69 -6.37 17.70 9.44
N GLU A 70 -6.60 18.07 10.69
CA GLU A 70 -5.57 18.73 11.50
C GLU A 70 -4.51 17.72 11.97
N PRO A 71 -3.22 18.09 11.95
CA PRO A 71 -2.15 17.21 12.44
C PRO A 71 -2.33 16.87 13.92
N PHE A 72 -2.00 15.63 14.29
CA PHE A 72 -2.03 15.11 15.67
C PHE A 72 -3.41 14.99 16.29
N THR A 73 -4.47 15.17 15.51
CA THR A 73 -5.83 15.04 15.99
C THR A 73 -6.25 13.59 16.03
N GLN A 74 -6.79 13.17 17.17
CA GLN A 74 -7.34 11.83 17.39
C GLN A 74 -8.65 11.95 18.16
N GLU A 75 -9.65 11.13 17.80
CA GLU A 75 -10.84 10.99 18.61
C GLU A 75 -10.47 10.25 19.90
N SER A 76 -10.59 10.90 21.05
CA SER A 76 -10.32 10.30 22.34
C SER A 76 -11.39 9.25 22.64
N HIS A 77 -11.07 8.00 22.38
CA HIS A 77 -11.76 6.87 22.98
C HIS A 77 -11.06 6.52 24.28
N ASP A 78 -11.83 6.15 25.31
CA ASP A 78 -11.39 5.82 26.67
C ASP A 78 -10.00 5.17 26.73
N ALA A 79 -9.28 5.41 27.86
CA ALA A 79 -7.89 4.98 28.16
C ALA A 79 -7.58 3.48 27.97
N ARG A 80 -8.45 2.72 27.32
CA ARG A 80 -8.31 1.30 26.95
C ARG A 80 -8.26 1.05 25.45
N SER A 81 -8.30 2.07 24.60
CA SER A 81 -8.20 1.83 23.15
C SER A 81 -6.76 1.51 22.75
N THR A 82 -6.56 0.29 22.34
CA THR A 82 -5.29 -0.33 21.90
C THR A 82 -4.74 0.27 20.59
N TYR A 83 -5.36 1.32 20.05
CA TYR A 83 -5.04 1.84 18.73
C TYR A 83 -4.21 3.13 18.80
N ASN A 84 -2.91 2.98 19.04
CA ASN A 84 -1.96 4.08 18.93
C ASN A 84 -1.75 4.46 17.47
N GLY A 85 -2.26 5.63 17.08
CA GLY A 85 -1.95 6.28 15.80
C GLY A 85 -1.24 7.61 16.08
N THR A 86 -0.48 8.13 15.12
CA THR A 86 0.20 9.43 15.25
C THR A 86 -0.75 10.62 15.04
N GLY A 87 -1.97 10.41 14.56
CA GLY A 87 -2.88 11.48 14.16
C GLY A 87 -2.44 12.25 12.90
N LEU A 88 -1.47 11.72 12.15
CA LEU A 88 -0.91 12.38 10.97
C LEU A 88 -1.51 11.88 9.65
N GLY A 89 -2.17 10.72 9.64
CA GLY A 89 -2.62 10.06 8.41
C GLY A 89 -3.52 10.94 7.54
N MET A 90 -4.56 11.56 8.13
CA MET A 90 -5.50 12.39 7.37
C MET A 90 -4.91 13.74 6.97
N ALA A 91 -4.02 14.33 7.77
CA ALA A 91 -3.26 15.52 7.40
C ALA A 91 -2.34 15.24 6.20
N ILE A 92 -1.71 14.08 6.15
CA ILE A 92 -0.90 13.63 4.99
C ILE A 92 -1.77 13.47 3.75
N VAL A 93 -2.96 12.85 3.87
CA VAL A 93 -3.93 12.70 2.77
C VAL A 93 -4.28 14.08 2.21
N LYS A 94 -4.64 15.03 3.07
CA LYS A 94 -4.99 16.40 2.65
C LYS A 94 -3.85 17.09 1.92
N ASN A 95 -2.63 17.01 2.46
CA ASN A 95 -1.44 17.63 1.84
C ASN A 95 -1.10 17.00 0.47
N LEU A 96 -1.23 15.67 0.33
CA LEU A 96 -1.01 15.00 -0.95
C LEU A 96 -2.05 15.42 -1.99
N LEU A 97 -3.32 15.49 -1.59
CA LEU A 97 -4.40 15.92 -2.48
C LEU A 97 -4.22 17.36 -2.95
N ASP A 98 -3.87 18.27 -2.04
CA ASP A 98 -3.60 19.68 -2.39
C ASP A 98 -2.47 19.80 -3.42
N LYS A 99 -1.41 18.97 -3.29
CA LYS A 99 -0.31 18.91 -4.27
C LYS A 99 -0.70 18.29 -5.60
N MET A 100 -1.66 17.38 -5.60
CA MET A 100 -2.15 16.68 -6.80
C MET A 100 -3.34 17.40 -7.45
N GLY A 101 -3.81 18.54 -6.90
CA GLY A 101 -4.99 19.24 -7.36
C GLY A 101 -6.30 18.46 -7.14
N GLY A 102 -6.28 17.50 -6.23
CA GLY A 102 -7.43 16.66 -5.90
C GLY A 102 -8.29 17.24 -4.79
N THR A 103 -9.44 16.62 -4.59
CA THR A 103 -10.38 16.97 -3.52
C THR A 103 -10.76 15.72 -2.72
N ILE A 104 -11.16 15.93 -1.47
CA ILE A 104 -11.70 14.89 -0.61
C ILE A 104 -12.97 15.40 0.06
N ASP A 105 -14.02 14.58 -0.05
CA ASP A 105 -15.25 14.71 0.71
C ASP A 105 -15.43 13.46 1.56
N PHE A 106 -16.15 13.57 2.67
CA PHE A 106 -16.48 12.43 3.50
C PHE A 106 -17.85 12.58 4.15
N SER A 107 -18.43 11.43 4.47
CA SER A 107 -19.60 11.33 5.34
C SER A 107 -19.32 10.29 6.41
N SER A 108 -19.63 10.61 7.65
CA SER A 108 -19.45 9.70 8.78
C SER A 108 -20.58 9.87 9.78
N GLU A 109 -21.03 8.73 10.30
CA GLU A 109 -22.01 8.68 11.37
C GLU A 109 -21.53 7.70 12.43
N LYS A 110 -21.59 8.12 13.69
CA LYS A 110 -21.14 7.33 14.83
C LYS A 110 -21.89 5.99 14.87
N ASP A 111 -21.15 4.91 15.06
CA ASP A 111 -21.65 3.53 15.10
C ASP A 111 -22.24 2.99 13.77
N VAL A 112 -22.17 3.75 12.70
CA VAL A 112 -22.60 3.33 11.35
C VAL A 112 -21.41 3.06 10.45
N GLY A 113 -20.45 4.01 10.38
CA GLY A 113 -19.23 3.89 9.58
C GLY A 113 -18.83 5.19 8.91
N THR A 114 -17.87 5.12 7.99
CA THR A 114 -17.35 6.27 7.26
C THR A 114 -17.25 5.98 5.76
N THR A 115 -17.53 6.99 4.95
CA THR A 115 -17.29 6.95 3.49
C THR A 115 -16.47 8.14 3.09
N TYR A 116 -15.30 7.91 2.51
CA TYR A 116 -14.46 8.92 1.86
C TYR A 116 -14.64 8.87 0.36
N ARG A 117 -14.72 10.04 -0.28
CA ARG A 117 -14.69 10.23 -1.74
C ARG A 117 -13.55 11.15 -2.10
N ILE A 118 -12.65 10.66 -2.90
CA ILE A 118 -11.41 11.35 -3.29
C ILE A 118 -11.42 11.48 -4.80
N THR A 119 -11.37 12.71 -5.32
CA THR A 119 -11.31 12.97 -6.75
C THR A 119 -9.96 13.57 -7.10
N ILE A 120 -9.23 12.95 -8.02
CA ILE A 120 -7.90 13.37 -8.45
C ILE A 120 -7.89 13.59 -9.96
N PRO A 121 -7.41 14.75 -10.44
CA PRO A 121 -7.15 14.96 -11.87
C PRO A 121 -5.83 14.30 -12.27
N PHE A 122 -5.86 13.61 -13.41
CA PHE A 122 -4.67 13.03 -14.06
C PHE A 122 -4.58 13.52 -15.50
N CYS A 123 -3.37 13.79 -15.97
CA CYS A 123 -3.17 14.02 -17.39
C CYS A 123 -3.38 12.71 -18.16
N ILE A 124 -4.05 12.81 -19.30
CA ILE A 124 -4.24 11.67 -20.20
C ILE A 124 -2.96 11.47 -21.01
N ASP A 125 -2.43 10.26 -21.04
CA ASP A 125 -1.28 9.95 -21.90
C ASP A 125 -1.77 9.59 -23.30
N HIS A 126 -1.76 10.58 -24.20
CA HIS A 126 -2.14 10.38 -25.59
C HIS A 126 -1.10 9.58 -26.40
N ASN A 127 0.14 9.49 -25.94
CA ASN A 127 1.19 8.74 -26.62
C ASN A 127 1.15 7.24 -26.28
N ALA A 128 0.66 6.88 -25.11
CA ALA A 128 0.47 5.49 -24.73
C ALA A 128 -0.61 4.79 -25.54
N ALA A 129 -1.61 5.53 -26.06
CA ALA A 129 -2.66 4.97 -26.91
C ALA A 129 -2.13 4.49 -28.30
N SER A 130 -1.01 5.01 -28.75
CA SER A 130 -0.34 4.57 -29.99
C SER A 130 0.64 3.40 -29.79
N SER A 131 0.95 3.06 -28.54
CA SER A 131 1.79 1.91 -28.16
C SER A 131 0.98 0.73 -27.61
N SER A 132 -0.34 0.86 -27.49
CA SER A 132 -1.23 -0.17 -26.92
C SER A 132 -1.66 -1.26 -27.92
N GLU A 133 -0.98 -1.44 -29.06
CA GLU A 133 -0.97 -2.69 -29.80
C GLU A 133 0.15 -3.65 -29.33
N ALA A 134 0.92 -3.27 -28.32
CA ALA A 134 1.66 -4.24 -27.55
C ALA A 134 0.67 -4.86 -26.55
N GLU A 135 -0.03 -5.88 -27.02
CA GLU A 135 -0.54 -7.02 -26.28
C GLU A 135 -0.55 -6.80 -24.76
N THR A 136 -1.74 -6.46 -24.18
CA THR A 136 -2.08 -7.12 -22.93
C THR A 136 -2.25 -8.61 -23.26
N SER A 137 -1.15 -9.28 -23.63
CA SER A 137 -0.98 -10.61 -23.17
C SER A 137 -1.05 -10.46 -21.65
N ASP A 138 -2.05 -11.02 -21.00
CA ASP A 138 -1.92 -11.64 -19.70
C ASP A 138 -0.83 -12.72 -19.84
N GLU A 139 0.40 -12.33 -20.13
CA GLU A 139 1.56 -13.11 -19.76
C GLU A 139 1.57 -12.98 -18.24
N GLU A 140 0.89 -13.94 -17.62
CA GLU A 140 1.07 -14.25 -16.21
C GLU A 140 2.58 -14.19 -15.99
N ILE A 141 3.01 -13.18 -15.20
CA ILE A 141 4.43 -13.06 -14.84
C ILE A 141 4.78 -14.37 -14.13
N SER A 142 5.32 -15.32 -14.88
CA SER A 142 5.69 -16.62 -14.34
C SER A 142 7.06 -16.50 -13.72
N LEU A 143 7.12 -16.64 -12.41
CA LEU A 143 8.37 -16.83 -11.66
C LEU A 143 8.72 -18.31 -11.50
N SER A 144 8.16 -19.17 -12.34
CA SER A 144 8.38 -20.61 -12.30
C SER A 144 9.87 -20.96 -12.46
N GLY A 145 10.42 -21.64 -11.50
CA GLY A 145 11.81 -22.06 -11.45
C GLY A 145 12.75 -21.07 -10.76
N TYR A 146 12.29 -19.89 -10.35
CA TYR A 146 13.09 -18.98 -9.55
C TYR A 146 13.02 -19.34 -8.07
N HIS A 147 14.19 -19.38 -7.42
CA HIS A 147 14.33 -19.53 -5.98
C HIS A 147 14.61 -18.15 -5.35
N ILE A 148 13.74 -17.72 -4.46
CA ILE A 148 13.78 -16.39 -3.85
C ILE A 148 14.01 -16.51 -2.34
N LEU A 149 15.05 -15.85 -1.83
CA LEU A 149 15.22 -15.63 -0.39
C LEU A 149 14.52 -14.33 -0.02
N LEU A 150 13.48 -14.41 0.80
CA LEU A 150 12.65 -13.30 1.24
C LEU A 150 12.92 -12.99 2.71
N ALA A 151 13.43 -11.80 3.01
CA ALA A 151 13.70 -11.32 4.36
C ALA A 151 12.80 -10.15 4.74
N GLU A 152 11.95 -10.33 5.74
CA GLU A 152 10.96 -9.37 6.23
C GLU A 152 10.66 -9.69 7.70
N ASP A 153 10.69 -8.70 8.59
CA ASP A 153 10.46 -8.90 10.03
C ASP A 153 8.98 -8.89 10.43
N ASN A 154 8.13 -8.29 9.61
CA ASN A 154 6.70 -8.31 9.82
C ASN A 154 6.08 -9.58 9.23
N LEU A 155 5.63 -10.48 10.09
CA LEU A 155 5.05 -11.78 9.70
C LEU A 155 3.91 -11.64 8.69
N LEU A 156 3.07 -10.62 8.80
CA LEU A 156 1.96 -10.41 7.85
C LEU A 156 2.48 -10.02 6.46
N ASN A 157 3.47 -9.12 6.40
CA ASN A 157 4.10 -8.74 5.13
C ASN A 157 4.81 -9.95 4.51
N LEU A 158 5.50 -10.74 5.33
CA LEU A 158 6.20 -11.95 4.91
C LEU A 158 5.24 -12.97 4.28
N GLU A 159 4.09 -13.23 4.92
CA GLU A 159 3.06 -14.14 4.40
C GLU A 159 2.41 -13.62 3.11
N ILE A 160 2.13 -12.31 3.02
CA ILE A 160 1.57 -11.70 1.81
C ILE A 160 2.56 -11.78 0.65
N ALA A 161 3.84 -11.45 0.88
CA ALA A 161 4.87 -11.52 -0.14
C ALA A 161 5.12 -12.96 -0.59
N GLU A 162 5.20 -13.91 0.34
CA GLU A 162 5.30 -15.34 0.04
C GLU A 162 4.13 -15.79 -0.85
N PHE A 163 2.89 -15.44 -0.47
CA PHE A 163 1.71 -15.81 -1.24
C PHE A 163 1.78 -15.29 -2.68
N ILE A 164 2.12 -14.02 -2.88
CA ILE A 164 2.20 -13.40 -4.22
C ILE A 164 3.29 -14.06 -5.06
N LEU A 165 4.47 -14.34 -4.48
CA LEU A 165 5.59 -14.93 -5.19
C LEU A 165 5.35 -16.40 -5.54
N THR A 166 4.75 -17.16 -4.63
CA THR A 166 4.42 -18.57 -4.86
C THR A 166 3.25 -18.73 -5.83
N ASP A 167 2.25 -17.83 -5.81
CA ASP A 167 1.17 -17.80 -6.80
C ASP A 167 1.71 -17.52 -8.22
N ALA A 168 2.77 -16.71 -8.33
CA ALA A 168 3.51 -16.50 -9.58
C ALA A 168 4.46 -17.66 -9.95
N GLY A 169 4.56 -18.72 -9.14
CA GLY A 169 5.32 -19.93 -9.41
C GLY A 169 6.73 -19.97 -8.82
N ALA A 170 7.15 -19.02 -7.99
CA ALA A 170 8.47 -19.03 -7.36
C ALA A 170 8.53 -20.01 -6.17
N VAL A 171 9.73 -20.50 -5.88
CA VAL A 171 10.07 -21.18 -4.63
C VAL A 171 10.61 -20.14 -3.66
N VAL A 172 9.98 -19.97 -2.50
CA VAL A 172 10.34 -18.93 -1.54
C VAL A 172 10.91 -19.54 -0.27
N THR A 173 12.11 -19.08 0.13
CA THR A 173 12.72 -19.33 1.43
C THR A 173 12.58 -18.06 2.27
N LYS A 174 12.07 -18.18 3.50
CA LYS A 174 11.78 -17.04 4.37
C LYS A 174 12.84 -16.83 5.44
N ALA A 175 13.11 -15.56 5.75
CA ALA A 175 13.89 -15.11 6.90
C ALA A 175 13.17 -13.97 7.62
N CYS A 176 13.14 -13.99 8.94
CA CYS A 176 12.44 -12.98 9.76
C CYS A 176 13.35 -11.81 10.18
N ASN A 177 14.62 -11.80 9.80
CA ASN A 177 15.60 -10.74 10.03
C ASN A 177 16.84 -10.94 9.15
N GLY A 178 17.72 -9.94 9.15
CA GLY A 178 18.93 -9.98 8.31
C GLY A 178 19.97 -11.03 8.70
N GLU A 179 20.08 -11.37 9.99
CA GLU A 179 21.01 -12.39 10.47
C GLU A 179 20.58 -13.79 9.98
N GLU A 180 19.29 -14.10 10.06
CA GLU A 180 18.70 -15.33 9.54
C GLU A 180 18.88 -15.43 8.02
N ALA A 181 18.64 -14.33 7.30
CA ALA A 181 18.85 -14.28 5.85
C ALA A 181 20.30 -14.53 5.46
N LEU A 182 21.27 -13.95 6.19
CA LEU A 182 22.69 -14.18 5.98
C LEU A 182 23.07 -15.63 6.25
N HIS A 183 22.56 -16.22 7.33
CA HIS A 183 22.82 -17.61 7.68
C HIS A 183 22.29 -18.57 6.61
N LEU A 184 21.04 -18.38 6.17
CA LEU A 184 20.45 -19.19 5.10
C LEU A 184 21.24 -19.08 3.79
N PHE A 185 21.70 -17.86 3.46
CA PHE A 185 22.55 -17.67 2.27
C PHE A 185 23.90 -18.36 2.40
N MET A 186 24.54 -18.32 3.58
CA MET A 186 25.84 -18.99 3.79
C MET A 186 25.77 -20.52 3.78
N GLU A 187 24.62 -21.09 4.16
CA GLU A 187 24.38 -22.54 4.14
C GLU A 187 23.91 -23.04 2.77
N SER A 188 23.47 -22.14 1.89
CA SER A 188 22.98 -22.50 0.56
C SER A 188 24.09 -22.95 -0.38
N SER A 189 23.70 -23.77 -1.36
CA SER A 189 24.59 -24.14 -2.45
C SER A 189 24.86 -22.94 -3.37
N PRO A 190 26.00 -22.89 -4.08
CA PRO A 190 26.22 -21.82 -5.06
C PRO A 190 25.09 -21.74 -6.08
N CYS A 191 24.57 -20.52 -6.29
CA CYS A 191 23.45 -20.24 -7.18
C CYS A 191 22.10 -20.88 -6.78
N GLU A 192 21.90 -21.21 -5.49
CA GLU A 192 20.63 -21.74 -5.01
C GLU A 192 19.53 -20.68 -5.03
N TYR A 193 19.86 -19.44 -4.71
CA TYR A 193 18.95 -18.31 -4.79
C TYR A 193 19.24 -17.47 -6.02
N ASP A 194 18.21 -17.24 -6.84
CA ASP A 194 18.27 -16.35 -8.00
C ASP A 194 18.11 -14.89 -7.60
N ILE A 195 17.28 -14.65 -6.58
CA ILE A 195 16.91 -13.30 -6.12
C ILE A 195 16.86 -13.30 -4.58
N ILE A 196 17.33 -12.19 -3.99
CA ILE A 196 17.11 -11.88 -2.58
C ILE A 196 16.22 -10.64 -2.48
N LEU A 197 15.05 -10.79 -1.90
CA LEU A 197 14.18 -9.68 -1.53
C LEU A 197 14.40 -9.36 -0.05
N MET A 198 14.85 -8.13 0.22
CA MET A 198 15.35 -7.74 1.54
C MET A 198 14.66 -6.48 2.01
N ASP A 199 13.92 -6.55 3.14
CA ASP A 199 13.51 -5.34 3.81
C ASP A 199 14.73 -4.61 4.38
N ILE A 200 14.65 -3.27 4.36
CA ILE A 200 15.73 -2.41 4.85
C ILE A 200 15.70 -2.32 6.38
N MET A 201 14.49 -2.24 6.96
CA MET A 201 14.29 -1.92 8.36
C MET A 201 13.93 -3.15 9.18
N MET A 202 14.91 -4.00 9.48
CA MET A 202 14.71 -5.21 10.29
C MET A 202 15.47 -5.13 11.63
N PRO A 203 14.97 -5.78 12.69
CA PRO A 203 15.68 -5.94 13.95
C PRO A 203 16.89 -6.86 13.79
N VAL A 204 17.81 -6.86 14.76
CA VAL A 204 19.03 -7.67 14.86
C VAL A 204 20.07 -7.25 13.82
N MET A 205 19.78 -7.38 12.53
CA MET A 205 20.63 -6.95 11.40
C MET A 205 19.74 -6.32 10.33
N ASP A 206 20.01 -5.08 9.96
CA ASP A 206 19.27 -4.37 8.94
C ASP A 206 19.64 -4.86 7.51
N GLY A 207 18.78 -4.55 6.53
CA GLY A 207 18.95 -5.01 5.15
C GLY A 207 20.22 -4.49 4.47
N TYR A 208 20.71 -3.29 4.84
CA TYR A 208 21.97 -2.77 4.31
C TYR A 208 23.18 -3.54 4.86
N GLN A 209 23.20 -3.87 6.15
CA GLN A 209 24.24 -4.66 6.79
C GLN A 209 24.26 -6.07 6.20
N THR A 210 23.09 -6.70 6.07
CA THR A 210 22.92 -8.02 5.48
C THR A 210 23.43 -8.07 4.04
N THR A 211 23.01 -7.11 3.22
CA THR A 211 23.43 -7.05 1.81
C THR A 211 24.94 -6.87 1.67
N ARG A 212 25.55 -6.02 2.52
CA ARG A 212 27.02 -5.86 2.53
C ARG A 212 27.74 -7.13 2.95
N ALA A 213 27.23 -7.83 3.98
CA ALA A 213 27.79 -9.08 4.43
C ALA A 213 27.74 -10.15 3.34
N ILE A 214 26.58 -10.35 2.71
CA ILE A 214 26.41 -11.30 1.58
C ILE A 214 27.39 -10.98 0.45
N ARG A 215 27.48 -9.72 0.01
CA ARG A 215 28.39 -9.31 -1.07
C ARG A 215 29.87 -9.37 -0.72
N SER A 216 30.22 -9.53 0.56
CA SER A 216 31.62 -9.70 0.99
C SER A 216 32.05 -11.17 1.05
N LEU A 217 31.15 -12.11 0.74
CA LEU A 217 31.42 -13.54 0.70
C LEU A 217 31.96 -14.01 -0.68
N ASP A 218 31.99 -13.12 -1.68
CA ASP A 218 32.54 -13.35 -3.03
C ASP A 218 34.07 -13.31 -3.09
#